data_be2ac8241dcdaf1b1bec023ea38bc989
#
_entry.id   be2ac8241dcdaf1b1bec023ea38bc989
#
_cell.length_a   1.000
_cell.length_b   1.000
_cell.length_c   1.000
_cell.angle_alpha   90.00
_cell.angle_beta   90.00
_cell.angle_gamma   90.00
#
_symmetry.space_group_name_H-M   'P 1'
#
loop_
_entity.id
_entity.type
_entity.pdbx_description
1 polymer ?
#
loop_
_entity_poly.entity_id
_entity_poly.type
_entity_poly.pdbx_seq_one_letter_code
_entity_poly.pdbx_strand_id
1 'polypeptide(L)'
;MFFQCEEHGTPERISKAGCMALAKLGATVWNAWRDKFPAERYGHFDHVNIADFSSVDFNGKQWDFGGEICFDGFKFGAGADFKNAIFPRHTSFERAVFGESSDFSNAAVDARSSFKHAKFSRYTKLVSIQLDDWIDFDYAEFEGNNDFSGSSFGHSVRFNGVKFGSDINFSDCFFADGVCFETIQDPTVDAVDWIPYGSTSKTFNKISFERSVFKGFVSFKNREFRDTTIFDGVTFNQPPDFFGCALHQDMSFKAVVFPPATGKDFYIRTYRNLRLSFSQLQAPQEEHMFFQLEMAEIAHGQKGARRCLFYFYEKLSRYGSSLSRPLFAYLASFILFSCIYAVLSWATHCLPTTQRCSFNMAGVEFAVLQAIPLPGLEKMAEPLRLALIASDGFISLAATIVIVLQKSISLLLIFLVGLALRNIFRIK
;
A
#
# COMPACT_ATOMS: atom_id res chain seq x y z
N MET A 1 -3.72 -22.31 50.76
CA MET A 1 -4.36 -21.18 51.41
C MET A 1 -5.59 -20.84 50.57
N PHE A 2 -6.75 -21.41 50.97
CA PHE A 2 -8.00 -21.17 50.23
C PHE A 2 -8.52 -19.80 50.60
N PHE A 3 -8.76 -18.96 49.60
CA PHE A 3 -9.48 -17.73 49.83
C PHE A 3 -10.91 -18.09 50.22
N GLN A 4 -11.30 -17.79 51.44
CA GLN A 4 -12.69 -17.86 51.91
C GLN A 4 -13.50 -16.81 51.13
N CYS A 5 -14.38 -17.31 50.26
CA CYS A 5 -15.46 -16.50 49.71
C CYS A 5 -16.54 -16.45 50.81
N GLU A 6 -16.80 -15.27 51.37
CA GLU A 6 -17.92 -15.09 52.24
C GLU A 6 -19.23 -15.16 51.46
N GLU A 7 -20.16 -15.91 51.98
CA GLU A 7 -21.51 -16.13 51.48
C GLU A 7 -22.34 -14.84 51.57
N HIS A 8 -22.29 -14.02 50.52
CA HIS A 8 -23.37 -13.08 50.20
C HIS A 8 -23.41 -12.80 48.70
N GLY A 9 -24.35 -13.31 48.01
CA GLY A 9 -25.05 -13.17 46.73
C GLY A 9 -24.61 -12.17 45.67
N THR A 10 -23.40 -11.66 45.66
CA THR A 10 -22.81 -10.90 44.55
C THR A 10 -21.48 -11.57 44.16
N PRO A 11 -21.22 -11.78 42.87
CA PRO A 11 -19.94 -12.34 42.45
C PRO A 11 -18.85 -11.35 42.82
N GLU A 12 -17.98 -11.73 43.78
CA GLU A 12 -16.84 -10.93 44.19
C GLU A 12 -15.90 -10.72 43.00
N ARG A 13 -15.61 -9.47 42.70
CA ARG A 13 -14.63 -9.11 41.70
C ARG A 13 -13.25 -9.53 42.20
N ILE A 14 -12.55 -10.38 41.41
CA ILE A 14 -11.13 -10.65 41.67
C ILE A 14 -10.36 -9.32 41.58
N SER A 15 -9.56 -9.02 42.60
CA SER A 15 -8.70 -7.84 42.55
C SER A 15 -7.50 -8.05 41.62
N LYS A 16 -6.91 -6.98 41.12
CA LYS A 16 -5.67 -7.00 40.34
C LYS A 16 -4.56 -7.82 41.01
N ALA A 17 -4.35 -7.59 42.31
CA ALA A 17 -3.39 -8.39 43.10
C ALA A 17 -3.77 -9.87 43.16
N GLY A 18 -5.06 -10.18 43.22
CA GLY A 18 -5.57 -11.55 43.13
C GLY A 18 -5.30 -12.20 41.76
N CYS A 19 -5.54 -11.46 40.67
CA CYS A 19 -5.20 -11.92 39.32
C CYS A 19 -3.71 -12.25 39.22
N MET A 20 -2.86 -11.35 39.68
CA MET A 20 -1.41 -11.54 39.69
C MET A 20 -0.97 -12.75 40.51
N ALA A 21 -1.51 -12.92 41.72
CA ALA A 21 -1.20 -14.04 42.58
C ALA A 21 -1.65 -15.38 41.99
N LEU A 22 -2.83 -15.40 41.39
CA LEU A 22 -3.39 -16.60 40.76
C LEU A 22 -2.61 -16.98 39.49
N ALA A 23 -2.25 -15.97 38.65
CA ALA A 23 -1.47 -16.23 37.44
C ALA A 23 -0.09 -16.85 37.75
N LYS A 24 0.52 -16.48 38.86
CA LYS A 24 1.78 -17.08 39.34
C LYS A 24 1.69 -18.61 39.61
N LEU A 25 0.49 -19.14 39.81
CA LEU A 25 0.28 -20.55 40.02
C LEU A 25 0.19 -21.35 38.69
N GLY A 26 0.27 -20.68 37.57
CA GLY A 26 0.32 -21.25 36.23
C GLY A 26 -1.06 -21.56 35.60
N ALA A 27 -1.03 -21.96 34.30
CA ALA A 27 -2.22 -22.13 33.49
C ALA A 27 -3.24 -23.13 34.06
N THR A 28 -2.78 -24.24 34.62
CA THR A 28 -3.69 -25.27 35.15
C THR A 28 -4.57 -24.71 36.27
N VAL A 29 -3.97 -24.02 37.23
CA VAL A 29 -4.69 -23.46 38.39
C VAL A 29 -5.55 -22.29 37.95
N TRP A 30 -5.01 -21.39 37.08
CA TRP A 30 -5.76 -20.30 36.48
C TRP A 30 -7.00 -20.78 35.74
N ASN A 31 -6.86 -21.76 34.85
CA ASN A 31 -7.94 -22.26 34.03
C ASN A 31 -9.01 -22.96 34.87
N ALA A 32 -8.61 -23.75 35.89
CA ALA A 32 -9.55 -24.37 36.81
C ALA A 32 -10.35 -23.31 37.62
N TRP A 33 -9.70 -22.20 38.01
CA TRP A 33 -10.39 -21.08 38.63
C TRP A 33 -11.31 -20.41 37.62
N ARG A 34 -10.85 -20.16 36.36
CA ARG A 34 -11.63 -19.50 35.30
C ARG A 34 -12.84 -20.32 34.90
N ASP A 35 -12.74 -21.64 34.83
CA ASP A 35 -13.86 -22.53 34.50
C ASP A 35 -14.92 -22.51 35.61
N LYS A 36 -14.53 -22.30 36.88
CA LYS A 36 -15.44 -22.14 38.04
C LYS A 36 -16.04 -20.74 38.14
N PHE A 37 -15.29 -19.73 37.75
CA PHE A 37 -15.67 -18.31 37.83
C PHE A 37 -15.48 -17.66 36.44
N PRO A 38 -16.41 -17.90 35.49
CA PRO A 38 -16.32 -17.35 34.16
C PRO A 38 -16.36 -15.81 34.21
N ALA A 39 -15.67 -15.17 33.27
CA ALA A 39 -15.83 -13.74 33.07
C ALA A 39 -17.14 -13.51 32.32
N GLU A 40 -18.13 -13.00 33.01
CA GLU A 40 -19.47 -12.75 32.46
C GLU A 40 -19.70 -11.27 32.21
N ARG A 41 -20.48 -10.96 31.19
CA ARG A 41 -20.90 -9.60 30.86
C ARG A 41 -22.25 -9.33 31.54
N TYR A 42 -22.26 -8.49 32.56
CA TYR A 42 -23.49 -8.01 33.16
C TYR A 42 -23.91 -6.68 32.54
N GLY A 43 -25.00 -6.69 31.77
CA GLY A 43 -25.52 -5.49 31.12
C GLY A 43 -24.62 -4.96 29.99
N HIS A 44 -24.71 -3.66 29.67
CA HIS A 44 -23.99 -3.04 28.57
C HIS A 44 -22.54 -2.66 28.87
N PHE A 45 -22.11 -2.60 30.15
CA PHE A 45 -20.83 -2.00 30.51
C PHE A 45 -20.00 -2.70 31.60
N ASP A 46 -20.54 -3.67 32.32
CA ASP A 46 -19.81 -4.30 33.43
C ASP A 46 -19.45 -5.78 33.14
N HIS A 47 -18.15 -6.05 33.12
CA HIS A 47 -17.62 -7.41 33.18
C HIS A 47 -17.29 -7.76 34.62
N VAL A 48 -17.68 -8.96 35.05
CA VAL A 48 -17.36 -9.51 36.38
C VAL A 48 -16.21 -10.51 36.21
N ASN A 49 -15.37 -10.61 37.22
CA ASN A 49 -14.19 -11.50 37.22
C ASN A 49 -13.23 -11.26 36.03
N ILE A 50 -13.00 -10.00 35.71
CA ILE A 50 -12.02 -9.61 34.68
C ILE A 50 -10.62 -10.03 35.11
N ALA A 51 -9.83 -10.53 34.14
CA ALA A 51 -8.39 -10.66 34.32
C ALA A 51 -7.74 -9.27 34.18
N ASP A 52 -7.58 -8.56 35.27
CA ASP A 52 -7.02 -7.19 35.31
C ASP A 52 -5.50 -7.24 35.50
N PHE A 53 -4.78 -6.95 34.44
CA PHE A 53 -3.33 -6.76 34.38
C PHE A 53 -2.97 -5.37 33.86
N SER A 54 -3.90 -4.43 33.89
CA SER A 54 -3.69 -3.07 33.38
C SER A 54 -2.53 -2.37 34.09
N SER A 55 -1.68 -1.69 33.33
CA SER A 55 -0.50 -0.97 33.83
C SER A 55 0.44 -1.82 34.74
N VAL A 56 0.47 -3.13 34.53
CA VAL A 56 1.44 -4.00 35.21
C VAL A 56 2.76 -3.93 34.44
N ASP A 57 3.82 -3.61 35.15
CA ASP A 57 5.19 -3.76 34.66
C ASP A 57 5.71 -5.16 35.05
N PHE A 58 5.68 -6.07 34.08
CA PHE A 58 6.15 -7.43 34.26
C PHE A 58 7.70 -7.53 34.31
N ASN A 59 8.44 -6.45 33.98
CA ASN A 59 9.88 -6.37 34.20
C ASN A 59 10.23 -6.10 35.67
N GLY A 60 9.25 -5.67 36.47
CA GLY A 60 9.46 -5.26 37.86
C GLY A 60 9.74 -6.43 38.78
N LYS A 61 10.46 -6.17 39.89
CA LYS A 61 10.80 -7.16 40.94
C LYS A 61 9.59 -7.86 41.55
N GLN A 62 8.38 -7.34 41.36
CA GLN A 62 7.12 -7.95 41.84
C GLN A 62 6.75 -9.22 41.06
N TRP A 63 7.32 -9.42 39.86
CA TRP A 63 7.14 -10.58 39.00
C TRP A 63 8.40 -11.45 38.89
N ASP A 64 9.08 -11.65 39.99
CA ASP A 64 10.24 -12.57 39.99
C ASP A 64 9.76 -14.03 39.86
N PHE A 65 9.63 -14.47 38.57
CA PHE A 65 9.42 -15.88 38.21
C PHE A 65 10.75 -16.63 38.04
N GLY A 66 11.88 -15.96 38.24
CA GLY A 66 13.20 -16.55 37.97
C GLY A 66 13.48 -16.83 36.51
N GLY A 67 12.72 -16.21 35.58
CA GLY A 67 12.84 -16.47 34.15
C GLY A 67 11.79 -15.76 33.28
N GLU A 68 11.54 -16.36 32.14
CA GLU A 68 10.60 -15.88 31.12
C GLU A 68 9.16 -15.91 31.62
N ILE A 69 8.37 -14.91 31.25
CA ILE A 69 6.94 -14.87 31.57
C ILE A 69 6.18 -15.79 30.62
N CYS A 70 5.49 -16.77 31.18
CA CYS A 70 4.77 -17.76 30.42
C CYS A 70 3.27 -17.73 30.76
N PHE A 71 2.46 -17.32 29.76
CA PHE A 71 1.00 -17.38 29.79
C PHE A 71 0.44 -18.42 28.81
N ASP A 72 1.23 -19.45 28.51
CA ASP A 72 0.86 -20.47 27.53
C ASP A 72 -0.41 -21.21 27.95
N GLY A 73 -1.37 -21.26 27.03
CA GLY A 73 -2.64 -21.94 27.23
C GLY A 73 -3.56 -21.33 28.29
N PHE A 74 -3.28 -20.12 28.78
CA PHE A 74 -4.18 -19.42 29.69
C PHE A 74 -5.51 -19.06 29.02
N LYS A 75 -6.61 -19.24 29.74
CA LYS A 75 -7.95 -18.76 29.36
C LYS A 75 -8.24 -17.48 30.17
N PHE A 76 -8.04 -16.32 29.55
CA PHE A 76 -8.24 -15.03 30.27
C PHE A 76 -9.70 -14.65 30.45
N GLY A 77 -10.60 -15.11 29.56
CA GLY A 77 -12.02 -14.77 29.57
C GLY A 77 -12.33 -13.42 28.96
N ALA A 78 -13.60 -13.00 29.00
CA ALA A 78 -14.05 -11.74 28.43
C ALA A 78 -13.55 -10.53 29.22
N GLY A 79 -13.25 -9.42 28.52
CA GLY A 79 -12.83 -8.16 29.12
C GLY A 79 -11.46 -8.19 29.77
N ALA A 80 -10.60 -9.16 29.46
CA ALA A 80 -9.25 -9.18 30.01
C ALA A 80 -8.52 -7.86 29.73
N ASP A 81 -8.01 -7.22 30.76
CA ASP A 81 -7.45 -5.87 30.68
C ASP A 81 -5.92 -5.90 30.85
N PHE A 82 -5.23 -5.62 29.75
CA PHE A 82 -3.77 -5.50 29.66
C PHE A 82 -3.35 -4.08 29.22
N LYS A 83 -4.22 -3.09 29.37
CA LYS A 83 -3.91 -1.71 28.99
C LYS A 83 -2.65 -1.22 29.69
N ASN A 84 -1.77 -0.56 28.91
CA ASN A 84 -0.50 -0.02 29.39
C ASN A 84 0.39 -1.06 30.12
N ALA A 85 0.16 -2.36 29.95
CA ALA A 85 1.02 -3.38 30.51
C ALA A 85 2.37 -3.42 29.79
N ILE A 86 3.44 -3.74 30.51
CA ILE A 86 4.80 -3.84 29.96
C ILE A 86 5.26 -5.29 30.11
N PHE A 87 5.45 -5.97 29.00
CA PHE A 87 5.90 -7.36 28.98
C PHE A 87 7.38 -7.44 28.59
N PRO A 88 8.20 -8.15 29.39
CA PRO A 88 9.61 -8.32 29.09
C PRO A 88 9.85 -9.21 27.87
N ARG A 89 11.12 -9.27 27.46
CA ARG A 89 11.59 -10.19 26.42
C ARG A 89 11.21 -11.63 26.73
N HIS A 90 10.97 -12.40 25.66
CA HIS A 90 10.60 -13.80 25.75
C HIS A 90 9.29 -14.08 26.51
N THR A 91 8.38 -13.10 26.57
CA THR A 91 7.03 -13.36 27.08
C THR A 91 6.28 -14.28 26.13
N SER A 92 5.71 -15.34 26.66
CA SER A 92 4.94 -16.29 25.84
C SER A 92 3.46 -16.28 26.20
N PHE A 93 2.62 -16.17 25.16
CA PHE A 93 1.17 -16.32 25.18
C PHE A 93 0.73 -17.44 24.21
N GLU A 94 1.58 -18.43 23.98
CA GLU A 94 1.25 -19.49 23.02
C GLU A 94 -0.02 -20.24 23.42
N ARG A 95 -0.93 -20.41 22.46
CA ARG A 95 -2.24 -21.06 22.70
C ARG A 95 -3.09 -20.39 23.79
N ALA A 96 -2.77 -19.17 24.20
CA ALA A 96 -3.61 -18.41 25.14
C ALA A 96 -4.94 -18.05 24.48
N VAL A 97 -6.00 -17.96 25.29
CA VAL A 97 -7.34 -17.60 24.82
C VAL A 97 -7.78 -16.31 25.49
N PHE A 98 -7.90 -15.26 24.69
CA PHE A 98 -8.42 -13.96 25.09
C PHE A 98 -9.89 -13.87 24.71
N GLY A 99 -10.76 -13.65 25.69
CA GLY A 99 -12.20 -13.55 25.48
C GLY A 99 -12.61 -12.25 24.81
N GLU A 100 -13.91 -12.09 24.59
CA GLU A 100 -14.50 -10.93 23.92
C GLU A 100 -14.09 -9.62 24.64
N SER A 101 -13.79 -8.58 23.87
CA SER A 101 -13.41 -7.24 24.37
C SER A 101 -12.13 -7.20 25.24
N SER A 102 -11.22 -8.14 25.06
CA SER A 102 -9.90 -8.05 25.69
C SER A 102 -9.14 -6.81 25.17
N ASP A 103 -8.37 -6.15 26.06
CA ASP A 103 -7.80 -4.84 25.75
C ASP A 103 -6.30 -4.77 26.07
N PHE A 104 -5.49 -4.64 25.00
CA PHE A 104 -4.04 -4.45 25.04
C PHE A 104 -3.63 -3.01 24.64
N SER A 105 -4.56 -2.06 24.67
CA SER A 105 -4.27 -0.69 24.23
C SER A 105 -3.07 -0.11 24.98
N ASN A 106 -2.13 0.47 24.23
CA ASN A 106 -0.87 1.04 24.71
C ASN A 106 0.04 0.05 25.46
N ALA A 107 -0.19 -1.25 25.38
CA ALA A 107 0.73 -2.21 25.96
C ALA A 107 2.06 -2.22 25.20
N ALA A 108 3.14 -2.51 25.88
CA ALA A 108 4.47 -2.71 25.32
C ALA A 108 4.89 -4.17 25.47
N VAL A 109 5.29 -4.81 24.38
CA VAL A 109 5.75 -6.20 24.34
C VAL A 109 7.16 -6.21 23.78
N ASP A 110 8.12 -6.55 24.63
CA ASP A 110 9.54 -6.59 24.27
C ASP A 110 9.86 -7.80 23.36
N ALA A 111 11.02 -7.78 22.79
CA ALA A 111 11.46 -8.65 21.71
C ALA A 111 11.36 -10.15 22.02
N ARG A 112 11.21 -10.96 20.96
CA ARG A 112 11.14 -12.43 21.00
C ARG A 112 9.96 -12.99 21.81
N SER A 113 8.88 -12.20 21.89
CA SER A 113 7.65 -12.66 22.54
C SER A 113 6.75 -13.37 21.53
N SER A 114 5.94 -14.31 22.02
CA SER A 114 5.14 -15.20 21.17
C SER A 114 3.66 -15.12 21.50
N PHE A 115 2.83 -14.96 20.46
CA PHE A 115 1.38 -15.16 20.46
C PHE A 115 0.98 -16.30 19.51
N LYS A 116 1.92 -17.22 19.24
CA LYS A 116 1.70 -18.34 18.32
C LYS A 116 0.50 -19.18 18.76
N HIS A 117 -0.43 -19.46 17.82
CA HIS A 117 -1.69 -20.16 18.09
C HIS A 117 -2.61 -19.50 19.14
N ALA A 118 -2.35 -18.27 19.55
CA ALA A 118 -3.26 -17.56 20.46
C ALA A 118 -4.61 -17.29 19.79
N LYS A 119 -5.68 -17.27 20.59
CA LYS A 119 -7.03 -16.97 20.13
C LYS A 119 -7.51 -15.66 20.71
N PHE A 120 -7.88 -14.74 19.84
CA PHE A 120 -8.43 -13.45 20.20
C PHE A 120 -9.90 -13.41 19.74
N SER A 121 -10.80 -13.31 20.70
CA SER A 121 -12.22 -13.21 20.40
C SER A 121 -12.60 -11.82 19.90
N ARG A 122 -13.88 -11.63 19.61
CA ARG A 122 -14.42 -10.38 19.01
C ARG A 122 -14.07 -9.14 19.84
N TYR A 123 -13.85 -8.03 19.12
CA TYR A 123 -13.61 -6.71 19.70
C TYR A 123 -12.35 -6.60 20.58
N THR A 124 -11.37 -7.47 20.34
CA THR A 124 -10.07 -7.32 20.98
C THR A 124 -9.39 -6.05 20.47
N LYS A 125 -8.89 -5.23 21.41
CA LYS A 125 -8.18 -3.99 21.13
C LYS A 125 -6.69 -4.16 21.32
N LEU A 126 -5.94 -3.92 20.27
CA LEU A 126 -4.49 -3.83 20.28
C LEU A 126 -4.06 -2.43 19.81
N VAL A 127 -4.88 -1.40 20.13
CA VAL A 127 -4.71 -0.02 19.69
C VAL A 127 -3.44 0.56 20.28
N SER A 128 -2.59 1.15 19.44
CA SER A 128 -1.32 1.76 19.86
C SER A 128 -0.40 0.80 20.63
N ILE A 129 -0.53 -0.51 20.41
CA ILE A 129 0.37 -1.49 21.02
C ILE A 129 1.78 -1.33 20.43
N GLN A 130 2.79 -1.42 21.27
CA GLN A 130 4.19 -1.39 20.89
C GLN A 130 4.74 -2.81 20.91
N LEU A 131 5.00 -3.35 19.73
CA LEU A 131 5.56 -4.68 19.55
C LEU A 131 6.98 -4.52 19.04
N ASP A 132 7.94 -4.98 19.84
CA ASP A 132 9.36 -4.91 19.50
C ASP A 132 9.76 -6.02 18.50
N ASP A 133 11.03 -6.30 18.35
CA ASP A 133 11.57 -7.21 17.34
C ASP A 133 11.18 -8.68 17.59
N TRP A 134 10.98 -9.44 16.50
CA TRP A 134 10.76 -10.90 16.53
C TRP A 134 9.49 -11.32 17.28
N ILE A 135 8.41 -10.58 17.13
CA ILE A 135 7.10 -10.98 17.68
C ILE A 135 6.42 -11.95 16.73
N ASP A 136 5.93 -13.05 17.30
CA ASP A 136 5.35 -14.16 16.54
C ASP A 136 3.84 -14.30 16.78
N PHE A 137 3.02 -14.01 15.74
CA PHE A 137 1.59 -14.30 15.71
C PHE A 137 1.25 -15.47 14.78
N ASP A 138 2.24 -16.27 14.33
CA ASP A 138 1.99 -17.35 13.39
C ASP A 138 0.86 -18.26 13.90
N TYR A 139 -0.11 -18.55 13.03
CA TYR A 139 -1.30 -19.37 13.31
C TYR A 139 -2.24 -18.82 14.38
N ALA A 140 -2.12 -17.59 14.81
CA ALA A 140 -3.10 -16.98 15.70
C ALA A 140 -4.46 -16.88 15.03
N GLU A 141 -5.53 -16.90 15.82
CA GLU A 141 -6.90 -16.72 15.37
C GLU A 141 -7.47 -15.44 15.96
N PHE A 142 -7.93 -14.53 15.09
CA PHE A 142 -8.66 -13.31 15.44
C PHE A 142 -10.11 -13.48 15.01
N GLU A 143 -11.05 -13.53 15.94
CA GLU A 143 -12.47 -13.68 15.64
C GLU A 143 -13.14 -12.31 15.53
N GLY A 144 -14.06 -12.15 14.56
CA GLY A 144 -14.84 -10.92 14.39
C GLY A 144 -13.97 -9.70 14.08
N ASN A 145 -14.25 -8.60 14.80
CA ASN A 145 -13.57 -7.32 14.58
C ASN A 145 -12.47 -7.12 15.61
N ASN A 146 -11.25 -6.86 15.15
CA ASN A 146 -10.12 -6.60 16.01
C ASN A 146 -9.34 -5.37 15.51
N ASP A 147 -8.78 -4.59 16.43
CA ASP A 147 -8.24 -3.28 16.13
C ASP A 147 -6.77 -3.15 16.57
N PHE A 148 -5.88 -2.98 15.59
CA PHE A 148 -4.46 -2.72 15.76
C PHE A 148 -4.10 -1.27 15.44
N SER A 149 -5.07 -0.37 15.28
CA SER A 149 -4.78 1.00 14.80
C SER A 149 -3.75 1.74 15.64
N GLY A 150 -2.90 2.49 14.96
CA GLY A 150 -1.84 3.28 15.60
C GLY A 150 -0.70 2.47 16.20
N SER A 151 -0.61 1.17 15.93
CA SER A 151 0.39 0.28 16.53
C SER A 151 1.73 0.35 15.83
N SER A 152 2.79 0.03 16.58
CA SER A 152 4.17 -0.03 16.11
C SER A 152 4.68 -1.46 16.15
N PHE A 153 5.21 -1.92 15.02
CA PHE A 153 5.77 -3.25 14.83
C PHE A 153 7.26 -3.14 14.52
N GLY A 154 8.10 -3.76 15.34
CA GLY A 154 9.55 -3.84 15.18
C GLY A 154 9.99 -4.72 14.02
N HIS A 155 11.23 -5.20 14.07
CA HIS A 155 11.78 -6.04 13.01
C HIS A 155 11.24 -7.47 13.07
N SER A 156 10.99 -8.06 11.91
CA SER A 156 10.65 -9.49 11.78
C SER A 156 9.40 -9.93 12.55
N VAL A 157 8.36 -9.12 12.55
CA VAL A 157 7.04 -9.49 13.07
C VAL A 157 6.35 -10.41 12.08
N ARG A 158 5.75 -11.52 12.57
CA ARG A 158 5.16 -12.55 11.72
C ARG A 158 3.69 -12.75 11.99
N PHE A 159 2.89 -12.83 10.91
CA PHE A 159 1.47 -13.17 10.91
C PHE A 159 1.17 -14.32 9.92
N ASN A 160 2.10 -15.28 9.78
CA ASN A 160 1.91 -16.36 8.81
C ASN A 160 0.83 -17.33 9.27
N GLY A 161 -0.02 -17.75 8.34
CA GLY A 161 -1.11 -18.67 8.64
C GLY A 161 -2.18 -18.13 9.59
N VAL A 162 -2.12 -16.84 9.95
CA VAL A 162 -3.13 -16.21 10.82
C VAL A 162 -4.51 -16.28 10.17
N LYS A 163 -5.49 -16.64 10.99
CA LYS A 163 -6.91 -16.54 10.63
C LYS A 163 -7.46 -15.21 11.12
N PHE A 164 -7.66 -14.30 10.18
CA PHE A 164 -8.30 -13.03 10.47
C PHE A 164 -9.82 -13.12 10.38
N GLY A 165 -10.51 -12.42 11.27
CA GLY A 165 -11.96 -12.39 11.35
C GLY A 165 -12.63 -11.57 10.25
N SER A 166 -13.76 -10.95 10.60
CA SER A 166 -14.58 -10.25 9.62
C SER A 166 -14.09 -8.84 9.27
N ASP A 167 -13.45 -8.14 10.23
CA ASP A 167 -12.98 -6.76 10.04
C ASP A 167 -11.73 -6.53 10.88
N ILE A 168 -10.60 -6.32 10.23
CA ILE A 168 -9.32 -6.12 10.89
C ILE A 168 -8.77 -4.75 10.51
N ASN A 169 -8.41 -3.98 11.52
CA ASN A 169 -7.93 -2.61 11.36
C ASN A 169 -6.44 -2.50 11.70
N PHE A 170 -5.61 -2.25 10.69
CA PHE A 170 -4.20 -1.88 10.82
C PHE A 170 -3.96 -0.44 10.36
N SER A 171 -4.93 0.46 10.50
CA SER A 171 -4.76 1.86 10.10
C SER A 171 -3.75 2.58 10.98
N ASP A 172 -3.03 3.53 10.39
CA ASP A 172 -2.02 4.35 11.09
C ASP A 172 -0.89 3.54 11.74
N CYS A 173 -0.64 2.31 11.30
CA CYS A 173 0.40 1.45 11.83
C CYS A 173 1.78 1.76 11.25
N PHE A 174 2.81 1.49 12.05
CA PHE A 174 4.20 1.61 11.63
C PHE A 174 4.89 0.25 11.70
N PHE A 175 5.39 -0.25 10.55
CA PHE A 175 6.18 -1.47 10.43
C PHE A 175 7.63 -1.10 10.14
N ALA A 176 8.52 -1.33 11.14
CA ALA A 176 9.91 -0.88 11.07
C ALA A 176 10.76 -1.64 10.05
N ASP A 177 10.43 -2.91 9.79
CA ASP A 177 11.13 -3.76 8.82
C ASP A 177 10.16 -4.78 8.20
N GLY A 178 10.70 -5.93 7.75
CA GLY A 178 9.93 -6.97 7.09
C GLY A 178 8.80 -7.54 7.94
N VAL A 179 7.62 -7.59 7.36
CA VAL A 179 6.44 -8.23 7.94
C VAL A 179 5.85 -9.23 6.97
N CYS A 180 5.48 -10.40 7.48
CA CYS A 180 4.92 -11.49 6.69
C CYS A 180 3.49 -11.80 7.11
N PHE A 181 2.57 -11.70 6.15
CA PHE A 181 1.16 -12.11 6.26
C PHE A 181 0.87 -13.32 5.38
N GLU A 182 1.85 -14.17 5.14
CA GLU A 182 1.78 -15.25 4.15
C GLU A 182 0.87 -16.39 4.61
N THR A 183 0.36 -17.15 3.64
CA THR A 183 -0.24 -18.46 3.94
C THR A 183 0.80 -19.54 3.70
N ILE A 184 1.01 -20.42 4.66
CA ILE A 184 1.91 -21.56 4.50
C ILE A 184 1.18 -22.60 3.65
N GLN A 185 1.74 -22.95 2.50
CA GLN A 185 1.15 -23.94 1.57
C GLN A 185 1.66 -25.36 1.79
N ASP A 186 2.75 -25.52 2.53
CA ASP A 186 3.40 -26.82 2.67
C ASP A 186 2.96 -27.55 3.95
N PRO A 187 2.11 -28.59 3.83
CA PRO A 187 1.68 -29.38 4.96
C PRO A 187 2.80 -30.26 5.54
N THR A 188 3.97 -30.31 4.89
CA THR A 188 5.07 -31.20 5.34
C THR A 188 6.00 -30.52 6.35
N VAL A 189 6.02 -29.19 6.39
CA VAL A 189 6.93 -28.43 7.28
C VAL A 189 6.44 -28.43 8.73
N ASP A 190 5.15 -28.57 8.96
CA ASP A 190 4.55 -28.52 10.31
C ASP A 190 3.93 -29.86 10.78
N ALA A 191 4.28 -30.97 10.15
CA ALA A 191 3.78 -32.30 10.55
C ALA A 191 4.27 -32.78 11.93
N VAL A 192 5.06 -31.98 12.64
CA VAL A 192 5.66 -32.37 13.93
C VAL A 192 4.81 -31.95 15.14
N ASP A 193 3.96 -30.94 15.03
CA ASP A 193 3.15 -30.48 16.15
C ASP A 193 1.67 -30.29 15.79
N TRP A 194 0.87 -31.35 16.02
CA TRP A 194 -0.57 -31.38 16.36
C TRP A 194 -1.48 -30.28 15.80
N ILE A 195 -1.25 -29.77 14.60
CA ILE A 195 -2.19 -28.87 13.94
C ILE A 195 -3.17 -29.72 13.14
N PRO A 196 -4.47 -29.68 13.43
CA PRO A 196 -5.45 -30.36 12.58
C PRO A 196 -5.35 -29.76 11.18
N TYR A 197 -5.09 -30.59 10.17
CA TYR A 197 -5.19 -30.24 8.77
C TYR A 197 -6.45 -29.41 8.54
N GLY A 198 -6.33 -28.13 8.15
CA GLY A 198 -7.46 -27.30 7.79
C GLY A 198 -7.62 -25.97 8.52
N SER A 199 -6.76 -25.63 9.51
CA SER A 199 -6.95 -24.39 10.29
C SER A 199 -6.24 -23.15 9.73
N THR A 200 -5.45 -23.24 8.67
CA THR A 200 -4.84 -22.07 8.04
C THR A 200 -5.85 -21.37 7.15
N SER A 201 -6.40 -20.24 7.60
CA SER A 201 -7.24 -19.42 6.72
C SER A 201 -6.37 -18.72 5.69
N LYS A 202 -6.68 -18.96 4.41
CA LYS A 202 -6.07 -18.21 3.30
C LYS A 202 -6.68 -16.82 3.14
N THR A 203 -7.81 -16.56 3.79
CA THR A 203 -8.69 -15.45 3.46
C THR A 203 -8.47 -14.25 4.35
N PHE A 204 -8.42 -13.07 3.71
CA PHE A 204 -8.76 -11.80 4.32
C PHE A 204 -10.21 -11.46 3.94
N ASN A 205 -11.04 -11.17 4.94
CA ASN A 205 -12.32 -10.53 4.70
C ASN A 205 -12.06 -9.01 4.58
N LYS A 206 -12.73 -8.17 5.35
CA LYS A 206 -12.41 -6.76 5.35
C LYS A 206 -11.13 -6.46 6.14
N ILE A 207 -10.17 -5.77 5.52
CA ILE A 207 -8.91 -5.38 6.16
C ILE A 207 -8.50 -3.97 5.73
N SER A 208 -8.06 -3.15 6.68
CA SER A 208 -7.56 -1.80 6.43
C SER A 208 -6.12 -1.65 6.89
N PHE A 209 -5.28 -1.11 6.00
CA PHE A 209 -3.94 -0.61 6.28
C PHE A 209 -3.84 0.90 6.05
N GLU A 210 -4.97 1.60 6.08
CA GLU A 210 -5.04 3.04 5.77
C GLU A 210 -3.98 3.84 6.51
N ARG A 211 -3.25 4.71 5.81
CA ARG A 211 -2.18 5.57 6.32
C ARG A 211 -1.02 4.87 7.03
N SER A 212 -0.87 3.57 6.86
CA SER A 212 0.23 2.81 7.47
C SER A 212 1.54 2.95 6.70
N VAL A 213 2.65 2.72 7.40
CA VAL A 213 4.01 2.86 6.84
C VAL A 213 4.75 1.53 6.94
N PHE A 214 5.14 0.98 5.78
CA PHE A 214 6.00 -0.19 5.69
C PHE A 214 7.42 0.25 5.31
N LYS A 215 8.33 0.26 6.28
CA LYS A 215 9.74 0.62 6.05
C LYS A 215 10.53 -0.48 5.35
N GLY A 216 10.22 -1.73 5.67
CA GLY A 216 10.83 -2.89 5.06
C GLY A 216 9.93 -3.60 4.07
N PHE A 217 10.25 -4.85 3.82
CA PHE A 217 9.51 -5.75 2.97
C PHE A 217 8.16 -6.14 3.60
N VAL A 218 7.11 -6.21 2.80
CA VAL A 218 5.82 -6.79 3.22
C VAL A 218 5.38 -7.87 2.23
N SER A 219 4.98 -9.02 2.76
CA SER A 219 4.50 -10.14 1.98
C SER A 219 3.10 -10.57 2.37
N PHE A 220 2.24 -10.68 1.35
CA PHE A 220 0.88 -11.24 1.45
C PHE A 220 0.75 -12.55 0.67
N LYS A 221 1.86 -13.21 0.31
CA LYS A 221 1.85 -14.39 -0.58
C LYS A 221 0.76 -15.40 -0.24
N ASN A 222 0.14 -15.90 -1.31
CA ASN A 222 -0.85 -16.97 -1.27
C ASN A 222 -2.12 -16.62 -0.47
N ARG A 223 -2.39 -15.35 -0.18
CA ARG A 223 -3.63 -14.90 0.47
C ARG A 223 -4.76 -14.68 -0.55
N GLU A 224 -5.96 -14.82 -0.08
CA GLU A 224 -7.19 -14.58 -0.81
C GLU A 224 -7.93 -13.40 -0.18
N PHE A 225 -8.01 -12.29 -0.90
CA PHE A 225 -8.75 -11.09 -0.48
C PHE A 225 -10.19 -11.23 -0.97
N ARG A 226 -11.15 -11.38 -0.07
CA ARG A 226 -12.56 -11.66 -0.40
C ARG A 226 -13.47 -10.45 -0.32
N ASP A 227 -13.03 -9.40 0.34
CA ASP A 227 -13.82 -8.22 0.60
C ASP A 227 -12.94 -6.96 0.50
N THR A 228 -13.51 -5.82 0.86
CA THR A 228 -12.84 -4.53 0.82
C THR A 228 -11.49 -4.55 1.53
N THR A 229 -10.45 -4.21 0.79
CA THR A 229 -9.09 -4.06 1.33
C THR A 229 -8.61 -2.65 1.05
N ILE A 230 -8.23 -1.92 2.11
CA ILE A 230 -7.87 -0.51 2.02
C ILE A 230 -6.37 -0.33 2.26
N PHE A 231 -5.68 0.17 1.22
CA PHE A 231 -4.29 0.63 1.31
C PHE A 231 -4.17 2.15 1.13
N ASP A 232 -5.26 2.91 1.30
CA ASP A 232 -5.28 4.35 1.06
C ASP A 232 -4.28 5.10 1.94
N GLY A 233 -3.45 5.94 1.32
CA GLY A 233 -2.43 6.70 2.03
C GLY A 233 -1.25 5.90 2.58
N VAL A 234 -1.14 4.61 2.27
CA VAL A 234 -0.03 3.76 2.70
C VAL A 234 1.28 4.22 2.07
N THR A 235 2.35 4.13 2.84
CA THR A 235 3.72 4.32 2.33
C THR A 235 4.47 2.99 2.32
N PHE A 236 4.86 2.55 1.13
CA PHE A 236 5.73 1.39 0.94
C PHE A 236 7.15 1.85 0.60
N ASN A 237 8.15 1.49 1.40
CA ASN A 237 9.56 1.71 1.06
C ASN A 237 10.14 0.62 0.16
N GLN A 238 9.45 -0.51 0.07
CA GLN A 238 9.72 -1.59 -0.88
C GLN A 238 8.39 -2.05 -1.50
N PRO A 239 8.36 -2.53 -2.75
CA PRO A 239 7.14 -3.03 -3.35
C PRO A 239 6.54 -4.19 -2.54
N PRO A 240 5.23 -4.16 -2.24
CA PRO A 240 4.56 -5.25 -1.51
C PRO A 240 4.46 -6.50 -2.38
N ASP A 241 4.69 -7.69 -1.80
CA ASP A 241 4.63 -8.96 -2.52
C ASP A 241 3.25 -9.62 -2.40
N PHE A 242 2.53 -9.63 -3.53
CA PHE A 242 1.22 -10.28 -3.69
C PHE A 242 1.30 -11.55 -4.55
N PHE A 243 2.45 -12.22 -4.57
CA PHE A 243 2.59 -13.43 -5.38
C PHE A 243 1.62 -14.52 -4.93
N GLY A 244 0.89 -15.12 -5.89
CA GLY A 244 -0.08 -16.18 -5.62
C GLY A 244 -1.35 -15.73 -4.92
N CYS A 245 -1.59 -14.42 -4.79
CA CYS A 245 -2.81 -13.90 -4.17
C CYS A 245 -3.99 -13.93 -5.14
N ALA A 246 -5.19 -14.23 -4.60
CA ALA A 246 -6.45 -13.88 -5.24
C ALA A 246 -6.89 -12.50 -4.74
N LEU A 247 -6.87 -11.50 -5.64
CA LEU A 247 -7.22 -10.12 -5.31
C LEU A 247 -8.72 -9.89 -5.52
N HIS A 248 -9.29 -8.89 -4.82
CA HIS A 248 -10.66 -8.46 -4.96
C HIS A 248 -10.75 -7.12 -5.71
N GLN A 249 -11.83 -6.90 -6.46
CA GLN A 249 -12.01 -5.66 -7.23
C GLN A 249 -12.14 -4.40 -6.37
N ASP A 250 -12.59 -4.54 -5.11
CA ASP A 250 -12.79 -3.42 -4.19
C ASP A 250 -11.55 -3.12 -3.35
N MET A 251 -10.35 -3.53 -3.82
CA MET A 251 -9.09 -3.08 -3.23
C MET A 251 -8.82 -1.63 -3.62
N SER A 252 -8.48 -0.79 -2.63
CA SER A 252 -8.20 0.64 -2.84
C SER A 252 -6.76 0.98 -2.54
N PHE A 253 -6.13 1.75 -3.47
CA PHE A 253 -4.75 2.23 -3.38
C PHE A 253 -4.66 3.75 -3.56
N LYS A 254 -5.63 4.51 -3.09
CA LYS A 254 -5.64 5.97 -3.24
C LYS A 254 -4.52 6.62 -2.45
N ALA A 255 -3.82 7.57 -3.08
CA ALA A 255 -2.72 8.30 -2.45
C ALA A 255 -1.61 7.43 -1.85
N VAL A 256 -1.42 6.20 -2.34
CA VAL A 256 -0.31 5.32 -1.92
C VAL A 256 1.00 5.88 -2.43
N VAL A 257 2.02 5.84 -1.57
CA VAL A 257 3.39 6.20 -1.90
C VAL A 257 4.19 4.91 -2.11
N PHE A 258 4.66 4.69 -3.34
CA PHE A 258 5.55 3.59 -3.69
C PHE A 258 7.02 4.04 -3.69
N PRO A 259 7.99 3.12 -3.51
CA PRO A 259 9.40 3.47 -3.54
C PRO A 259 9.80 4.04 -4.90
N PRO A 260 10.85 4.89 -4.95
CA PRO A 260 11.41 5.38 -6.21
C PRO A 260 11.93 4.21 -7.05
N ALA A 261 11.84 4.36 -8.38
CA ALA A 261 12.29 3.34 -9.32
C ALA A 261 13.80 3.06 -9.16
N THR A 262 14.14 1.79 -9.13
CA THR A 262 15.51 1.29 -8.95
C THR A 262 16.03 0.51 -10.17
N GLY A 263 15.13 0.09 -11.06
CA GLY A 263 15.42 -0.77 -12.21
C GLY A 263 15.67 -2.23 -11.85
N LYS A 264 15.26 -2.68 -10.66
CA LYS A 264 15.40 -4.07 -10.23
C LYS A 264 14.37 -4.96 -10.90
N ASP A 265 14.80 -6.09 -11.45
CA ASP A 265 13.91 -7.06 -12.11
C ASP A 265 12.80 -7.57 -11.20
N PHE A 266 13.09 -7.73 -9.91
CA PHE A 266 12.09 -8.13 -8.92
C PHE A 266 10.94 -7.11 -8.85
N TYR A 267 11.22 -5.80 -8.81
CA TYR A 267 10.20 -4.74 -8.76
C TYR A 267 9.37 -4.70 -10.05
N ILE A 268 10.02 -4.85 -11.21
CA ILE A 268 9.34 -4.96 -12.51
C ILE A 268 8.34 -6.11 -12.51
N ARG A 269 8.76 -7.29 -12.03
CA ARG A 269 7.89 -8.48 -11.97
C ARG A 269 6.72 -8.28 -11.00
N THR A 270 6.97 -7.71 -9.83
CA THR A 270 5.94 -7.41 -8.82
C THR A 270 4.86 -6.50 -9.39
N TYR A 271 5.24 -5.36 -9.97
CA TYR A 271 4.27 -4.42 -10.55
C TYR A 271 3.55 -5.00 -11.78
N ARG A 272 4.24 -5.78 -12.59
CA ARG A 272 3.62 -6.50 -13.72
C ARG A 272 2.56 -7.49 -13.26
N ASN A 273 2.83 -8.29 -12.24
CA ASN A 273 1.88 -9.25 -11.70
C ASN A 273 0.63 -8.54 -11.16
N LEU A 274 0.81 -7.47 -10.38
CA LEU A 274 -0.31 -6.66 -9.90
C LEU A 274 -1.12 -6.06 -11.05
N ARG A 275 -0.46 -5.46 -12.05
CA ARG A 275 -1.12 -4.94 -13.25
C ARG A 275 -1.97 -5.99 -13.94
N LEU A 276 -1.42 -7.20 -14.15
CA LEU A 276 -2.14 -8.29 -14.82
C LEU A 276 -3.33 -8.76 -13.98
N SER A 277 -3.19 -8.87 -12.66
CA SER A 277 -4.29 -9.23 -11.77
C SER A 277 -5.43 -8.21 -11.82
N PHE A 278 -5.13 -6.91 -11.75
CA PHE A 278 -6.16 -5.85 -11.84
C PHE A 278 -6.77 -5.73 -13.25
N SER A 279 -6.01 -6.07 -14.30
CA SER A 279 -6.56 -6.19 -15.66
C SER A 279 -7.61 -7.30 -15.76
N GLN A 280 -7.37 -8.45 -15.11
CA GLN A 280 -8.34 -9.56 -15.05
C GLN A 280 -9.59 -9.21 -14.23
N LEU A 281 -9.43 -8.43 -13.16
CA LEU A 281 -10.50 -7.93 -12.31
C LEU A 281 -11.29 -6.76 -12.95
N GLN A 282 -10.89 -6.31 -14.14
CA GLN A 282 -11.48 -5.15 -14.81
C GLN A 282 -11.42 -3.86 -13.96
N ALA A 283 -10.37 -3.68 -13.17
CA ALA A 283 -10.09 -2.52 -12.33
C ALA A 283 -9.07 -1.58 -13.05
N PRO A 284 -9.53 -0.73 -13.97
CA PRO A 284 -8.64 -0.03 -14.89
C PRO A 284 -7.80 1.07 -14.23
N GLN A 285 -8.22 1.61 -13.07
CA GLN A 285 -7.44 2.62 -12.34
C GLN A 285 -6.20 2.01 -11.71
N GLU A 286 -6.35 0.88 -11.03
CA GLU A 286 -5.28 0.12 -10.40
C GLU A 286 -4.37 -0.51 -11.47
N GLU A 287 -4.94 -1.10 -12.53
CA GLU A 287 -4.18 -1.60 -13.69
C GLU A 287 -3.25 -0.51 -14.23
N HIS A 288 -3.77 0.69 -14.43
CA HIS A 288 -3.00 1.79 -15.00
C HIS A 288 -1.94 2.32 -14.04
N MET A 289 -2.25 2.41 -12.75
CA MET A 289 -1.29 2.80 -11.72
C MET A 289 -0.08 1.84 -11.69
N PHE A 290 -0.33 0.53 -11.66
CA PHE A 290 0.75 -0.47 -11.66
C PHE A 290 1.49 -0.53 -13.00
N PHE A 291 0.83 -0.22 -14.12
CA PHE A 291 1.49 -0.03 -15.40
C PHE A 291 2.51 1.11 -15.36
N GLN A 292 2.17 2.25 -14.75
CA GLN A 292 3.09 3.38 -14.63
C GLN A 292 4.31 3.01 -13.78
N LEU A 293 4.11 2.31 -12.66
CA LEU A 293 5.19 1.85 -11.79
C LEU A 293 6.10 0.83 -12.51
N GLU A 294 5.52 -0.13 -13.24
CA GLU A 294 6.28 -1.08 -14.07
C GLU A 294 7.11 -0.34 -15.12
N MET A 295 6.54 0.63 -15.83
CA MET A 295 7.24 1.40 -16.85
C MET A 295 8.37 2.27 -16.26
N ALA A 296 8.17 2.85 -15.09
CA ALA A 296 9.19 3.63 -14.39
C ALA A 296 10.42 2.76 -14.01
N GLU A 297 10.17 1.55 -13.51
CA GLU A 297 11.23 0.57 -13.22
C GLU A 297 11.99 0.15 -14.49
N ILE A 298 11.28 -0.17 -15.56
CA ILE A 298 11.88 -0.53 -16.84
C ILE A 298 12.72 0.65 -17.36
N ALA A 299 12.19 1.87 -17.31
CA ALA A 299 12.89 3.06 -17.76
C ALA A 299 14.19 3.31 -17.00
N HIS A 300 14.18 3.09 -15.69
CA HIS A 300 15.37 3.27 -14.84
C HIS A 300 16.48 2.28 -15.20
N GLY A 301 16.14 1.06 -15.60
CA GLY A 301 17.10 0.04 -16.06
C GLY A 301 17.65 0.29 -17.48
N GLN A 302 17.07 1.23 -18.28
CA GLN A 302 17.52 1.48 -19.64
C GLN A 302 18.74 2.43 -19.71
N LYS A 303 19.49 2.32 -20.83
CA LYS A 303 20.66 3.19 -21.11
C LYS A 303 20.53 3.82 -22.51
N GLY A 304 21.25 4.92 -22.74
CA GLY A 304 21.35 5.58 -24.03
C GLY A 304 20.01 6.07 -24.59
N ALA A 305 19.80 5.93 -25.88
CA ALA A 305 18.60 6.44 -26.60
C ALA A 305 17.29 5.88 -26.04
N ARG A 306 17.27 4.63 -25.58
CA ARG A 306 16.06 4.02 -24.99
C ARG A 306 15.65 4.76 -23.72
N ARG A 307 16.60 5.14 -22.85
CA ARG A 307 16.32 5.93 -21.63
C ARG A 307 15.69 7.29 -21.99
N CYS A 308 16.22 7.95 -23.02
CA CYS A 308 15.65 9.21 -23.51
C CYS A 308 14.20 9.02 -23.99
N LEU A 309 13.92 7.93 -24.69
CA LEU A 309 12.56 7.64 -25.18
C LEU A 309 11.55 7.49 -24.02
N PHE A 310 11.92 6.70 -22.99
CA PHE A 310 11.08 6.52 -21.80
C PHE A 310 10.89 7.82 -21.04
N TYR A 311 11.95 8.63 -20.90
CA TYR A 311 11.89 9.95 -20.27
C TYR A 311 10.90 10.88 -21.00
N PHE A 312 10.98 10.96 -22.32
CA PHE A 312 10.04 11.77 -23.10
C PHE A 312 8.59 11.25 -22.99
N TYR A 313 8.40 9.94 -23.00
CA TYR A 313 7.08 9.34 -22.85
C TYR A 313 6.47 9.65 -21.47
N GLU A 314 7.28 9.59 -20.42
CA GLU A 314 6.87 9.98 -19.07
C GLU A 314 6.52 11.47 -18.99
N LYS A 315 7.42 12.35 -19.47
CA LYS A 315 7.25 13.81 -19.38
C LYS A 315 6.10 14.32 -20.22
N LEU A 316 5.94 13.81 -21.44
CA LEU A 316 4.91 14.29 -22.37
C LEU A 316 3.53 13.71 -22.06
N SER A 317 3.40 12.51 -21.48
CA SER A 317 2.09 11.88 -21.35
C SER A 317 1.86 11.13 -20.03
N ARG A 318 2.85 11.05 -19.12
CA ARG A 318 2.81 10.16 -17.95
C ARG A 318 2.45 8.72 -18.37
N TYR A 319 3.14 8.20 -19.36
CA TYR A 319 2.87 6.87 -19.94
C TYR A 319 1.42 6.72 -20.46
N GLY A 320 0.86 7.82 -21.00
CA GLY A 320 -0.49 7.82 -21.57
C GLY A 320 -1.63 8.05 -20.57
N SER A 321 -1.34 8.51 -19.35
CA SER A 321 -2.35 8.81 -18.33
C SER A 321 -2.82 10.26 -18.33
N SER A 322 -2.00 11.18 -18.82
CA SER A 322 -2.29 12.61 -18.81
C SER A 322 -2.70 13.10 -20.18
N LEU A 323 -3.92 13.63 -20.29
CA LEU A 323 -4.39 14.32 -21.50
C LEU A 323 -3.82 15.75 -21.60
N SER A 324 -3.72 16.44 -20.46
CA SER A 324 -3.32 17.86 -20.43
C SER A 324 -1.89 18.07 -20.90
N ARG A 325 -0.95 17.19 -20.52
CA ARG A 325 0.48 17.36 -20.86
C ARG A 325 0.74 17.36 -22.38
N PRO A 326 0.32 16.33 -23.16
CA PRO A 326 0.54 16.37 -24.59
C PRO A 326 -0.25 17.48 -25.27
N LEU A 327 -1.42 17.89 -24.75
CA LEU A 327 -2.16 19.02 -25.27
C LEU A 327 -1.42 20.34 -25.06
N PHE A 328 -0.88 20.60 -23.88
CA PHE A 328 -0.04 21.78 -23.62
C PHE A 328 1.24 21.76 -24.45
N ALA A 329 1.89 20.59 -24.60
CA ALA A 329 3.06 20.47 -25.46
C ALA A 329 2.72 20.77 -26.92
N TYR A 330 1.54 20.35 -27.39
CA TYR A 330 1.05 20.64 -28.74
C TYR A 330 0.84 22.14 -28.95
N LEU A 331 0.16 22.83 -28.02
CA LEU A 331 -0.02 24.26 -28.06
C LEU A 331 1.30 25.04 -28.00
N ALA A 332 2.22 24.61 -27.11
CA ALA A 332 3.55 25.21 -27.01
C ALA A 332 4.35 25.03 -28.31
N SER A 333 4.30 23.84 -28.92
CA SER A 333 4.96 23.58 -30.20
C SER A 333 4.39 24.44 -31.30
N PHE A 334 3.06 24.63 -31.35
CA PHE A 334 2.39 25.52 -32.31
C PHE A 334 2.90 26.95 -32.18
N ILE A 335 2.96 27.51 -30.98
CA ILE A 335 3.46 28.86 -30.74
C ILE A 335 4.93 28.98 -31.18
N LEU A 336 5.77 28.01 -30.81
CA LEU A 336 7.17 27.96 -31.16
C LEU A 336 7.38 27.99 -32.67
N PHE A 337 6.68 27.12 -33.42
CA PHE A 337 6.80 27.07 -34.88
C PHE A 337 6.23 28.31 -35.54
N SER A 338 5.16 28.91 -35.02
CA SER A 338 4.65 30.20 -35.48
C SER A 338 5.70 31.32 -35.38
N CYS A 339 6.42 31.38 -34.26
CA CYS A 339 7.54 32.33 -34.10
C CYS A 339 8.70 32.04 -35.07
N ILE A 340 9.05 30.76 -35.27
CA ILE A 340 10.11 30.37 -36.21
C ILE A 340 9.74 30.82 -37.65
N TYR A 341 8.53 30.59 -38.10
CA TYR A 341 8.11 31.02 -39.43
C TYR A 341 8.02 32.55 -39.55
N ALA A 342 7.64 33.26 -38.50
CA ALA A 342 7.68 34.70 -38.46
C ALA A 342 9.11 35.25 -38.62
N VAL A 343 10.08 34.61 -37.93
CA VAL A 343 11.50 35.00 -38.06
C VAL A 343 12.05 34.64 -39.44
N LEU A 344 11.71 33.46 -39.98
CA LEU A 344 12.10 33.09 -41.35
C LEU A 344 11.54 34.05 -42.38
N SER A 345 10.28 34.42 -42.29
CA SER A 345 9.64 35.43 -43.16
C SER A 345 10.32 36.80 -43.06
N TRP A 346 10.64 37.22 -41.81
CA TRP A 346 11.37 38.47 -41.59
C TRP A 346 12.77 38.42 -42.23
N ALA A 347 13.49 37.33 -42.06
CA ALA A 347 14.83 37.17 -42.64
C ALA A 347 14.81 37.17 -44.17
N THR A 348 13.79 36.62 -44.81
CA THR A 348 13.67 36.61 -46.29
C THR A 348 13.26 37.93 -46.89
N HIS A 349 12.38 38.69 -46.20
CA HIS A 349 11.78 39.89 -46.80
C HIS A 349 12.37 41.22 -46.30
N CYS A 350 12.93 41.26 -45.10
CA CYS A 350 13.37 42.50 -44.46
C CYS A 350 14.87 42.71 -44.48
N LEU A 351 15.68 41.67 -44.51
CA LEU A 351 17.16 41.81 -44.62
C LEU A 351 17.64 42.38 -45.94
N PRO A 352 17.02 42.05 -47.11
CA PRO A 352 17.49 42.57 -48.40
C PRO A 352 17.02 44.01 -48.73
N THR A 353 15.99 44.50 -48.00
CA THR A 353 15.36 45.80 -48.34
C THR A 353 15.26 46.71 -47.13
N THR A 354 15.58 48.00 -47.30
CA THR A 354 15.43 49.03 -46.25
C THR A 354 13.95 49.47 -46.01
N GLN A 355 12.96 48.77 -46.56
CA GLN A 355 11.56 49.09 -46.38
C GLN A 355 11.06 48.63 -45.00
N ARG A 356 10.12 49.45 -44.43
CA ARG A 356 9.45 49.08 -43.16
C ARG A 356 8.65 47.80 -43.32
N CYS A 357 9.09 46.73 -42.69
CA CYS A 357 8.36 45.49 -42.65
C CYS A 357 7.20 45.57 -41.67
N SER A 358 5.99 45.28 -42.13
CA SER A 358 4.84 45.04 -41.26
C SER A 358 4.83 43.56 -40.79
N PHE A 359 4.40 43.33 -39.55
CA PHE A 359 4.19 41.96 -39.05
C PHE A 359 3.13 41.27 -39.93
N ASN A 360 3.51 40.18 -40.58
CA ASN A 360 2.63 39.44 -41.45
C ASN A 360 2.09 38.18 -40.73
N MET A 361 0.75 38.04 -40.65
CA MET A 361 0.07 36.89 -40.03
C MET A 361 0.22 35.62 -40.87
N ALA A 362 0.71 35.69 -42.10
CA ALA A 362 0.92 34.51 -42.97
C ALA A 362 1.78 33.40 -42.34
N GLY A 363 2.74 33.76 -41.47
CA GLY A 363 3.51 32.80 -40.72
C GLY A 363 2.69 32.00 -39.74
N VAL A 364 1.69 32.62 -39.10
CA VAL A 364 0.79 31.96 -38.15
C VAL A 364 -0.16 31.03 -38.90
N GLU A 365 -0.76 31.51 -40.00
CA GLU A 365 -1.64 30.70 -40.86
C GLU A 365 -0.91 29.48 -41.41
N PHE A 366 0.33 29.67 -41.85
CA PHE A 366 1.18 28.53 -42.31
C PHE A 366 1.44 27.55 -41.19
N ALA A 367 1.77 27.98 -39.98
CA ALA A 367 1.99 27.12 -38.84
C ALA A 367 0.73 26.32 -38.47
N VAL A 368 -0.48 26.92 -38.59
CA VAL A 368 -1.75 26.21 -38.36
C VAL A 368 -1.93 25.07 -39.34
N LEU A 369 -1.72 25.33 -40.64
CA LEU A 369 -1.87 24.31 -41.69
C LEU A 369 -0.85 23.18 -41.57
N GLN A 370 0.37 23.46 -41.08
CA GLN A 370 1.39 22.45 -40.84
C GLN A 370 1.21 21.68 -39.52
N ALA A 371 0.50 22.27 -38.55
CA ALA A 371 0.26 21.62 -37.26
C ALA A 371 -0.74 20.47 -37.39
N ILE A 372 -1.69 20.53 -38.30
CA ILE A 372 -2.72 19.53 -38.50
C ILE A 372 -2.29 18.55 -39.60
N PRO A 373 -1.96 17.26 -39.24
CA PRO A 373 -1.46 16.29 -40.22
C PRO A 373 -2.60 15.64 -41.04
N LEU A 374 -3.43 16.48 -41.70
CA LEU A 374 -4.49 15.96 -42.56
C LEU A 374 -4.05 15.99 -44.04
N PRO A 375 -4.32 14.93 -44.80
CA PRO A 375 -4.06 14.87 -46.21
C PRO A 375 -4.84 16.02 -46.95
N GLY A 376 -4.18 16.71 -47.83
CA GLY A 376 -4.78 17.79 -48.63
C GLY A 376 -4.54 19.20 -48.09
N LEU A 377 -4.27 19.39 -46.80
CA LEU A 377 -3.93 20.73 -46.26
C LEU A 377 -2.57 21.23 -46.80
N GLU A 378 -1.73 20.34 -47.29
CA GLU A 378 -0.48 20.74 -47.97
C GLU A 378 -0.68 21.59 -49.20
N LYS A 379 -1.74 21.32 -49.99
CA LYS A 379 -2.10 22.13 -51.18
C LYS A 379 -2.54 23.53 -50.79
N MET A 380 -3.20 23.71 -49.63
CA MET A 380 -3.59 25.02 -49.10
C MET A 380 -2.40 25.77 -48.50
N ALA A 381 -1.39 25.08 -48.02
CA ALA A 381 -0.17 25.66 -47.44
C ALA A 381 0.85 26.10 -48.52
N GLU A 382 0.79 25.54 -49.73
CA GLU A 382 1.77 25.82 -50.79
C GLU A 382 1.85 27.33 -51.20
N PRO A 383 0.76 28.06 -51.42
CA PRO A 383 0.83 29.51 -51.73
C PRO A 383 1.44 30.32 -50.56
N LEU A 384 1.15 29.93 -49.32
CA LEU A 384 1.73 30.58 -48.14
C LEU A 384 3.24 30.24 -48.00
N ARG A 385 3.63 29.04 -48.34
CA ARG A 385 5.04 28.61 -48.38
C ARG A 385 5.83 29.49 -49.38
N LEU A 386 5.34 29.65 -50.58
CA LEU A 386 5.96 30.46 -51.61
C LEU A 386 6.03 31.94 -51.22
N ALA A 387 5.04 32.44 -50.50
CA ALA A 387 5.01 33.81 -49.99
C ALA A 387 5.95 34.06 -48.80
N LEU A 388 6.23 33.02 -47.99
CA LEU A 388 7.02 33.15 -46.74
C LEU A 388 8.49 32.84 -46.93
N ILE A 389 8.87 31.99 -47.89
CA ILE A 389 10.19 31.39 -48.01
C ILE A 389 10.73 31.71 -49.42
N ALA A 390 11.87 32.38 -49.50
CA ALA A 390 12.56 32.60 -50.76
C ALA A 390 12.86 31.28 -51.47
N SER A 391 12.75 31.27 -52.80
CA SER A 391 12.81 30.05 -53.62
C SER A 391 14.17 29.36 -53.67
N ASP A 392 15.24 30.04 -53.26
CA ASP A 392 16.62 29.55 -53.49
C ASP A 392 17.51 29.56 -52.22
N GLY A 393 18.32 28.52 -52.08
CA GLY A 393 19.44 28.43 -51.18
C GLY A 393 19.22 27.86 -49.80
N PHE A 394 20.09 28.19 -48.84
CA PHE A 394 20.14 27.64 -47.49
C PHE A 394 18.87 27.84 -46.66
N ILE A 395 18.17 29.00 -46.87
CA ILE A 395 16.93 29.33 -46.16
C ILE A 395 15.81 28.35 -46.55
N SER A 396 15.69 28.00 -47.82
CA SER A 396 14.70 27.04 -48.32
C SER A 396 14.91 25.61 -47.70
N LEU A 397 16.17 25.20 -47.60
CA LEU A 397 16.53 23.93 -46.96
C LEU A 397 16.18 23.95 -45.47
N ALA A 398 16.55 25.01 -44.76
CA ALA A 398 16.24 25.18 -43.33
C ALA A 398 14.74 25.15 -43.06
N ALA A 399 13.95 25.88 -43.90
CA ALA A 399 12.51 25.87 -43.81
C ALA A 399 11.89 24.49 -44.03
N THR A 400 12.41 23.73 -45.00
CA THR A 400 11.94 22.35 -45.24
C THR A 400 12.20 21.44 -44.02
N ILE A 401 13.37 21.55 -43.39
CA ILE A 401 13.69 20.84 -42.15
C ILE A 401 12.71 21.21 -41.05
N VAL A 402 12.43 22.49 -40.84
CA VAL A 402 11.47 23.00 -39.84
C VAL A 402 10.08 22.44 -40.07
N ILE A 403 9.60 22.40 -41.32
CA ILE A 403 8.30 21.85 -41.70
C ILE A 403 8.22 20.36 -41.34
N VAL A 404 9.23 19.56 -41.70
CA VAL A 404 9.29 18.13 -41.39
C VAL A 404 9.30 17.91 -39.89
N LEU A 405 10.07 18.68 -39.13
CA LEU A 405 10.12 18.60 -37.67
C LEU A 405 8.76 18.95 -37.05
N GLN A 406 8.10 20.03 -37.49
CA GLN A 406 6.79 20.40 -36.97
C GLN A 406 5.75 19.29 -37.20
N LYS A 407 5.66 18.77 -38.44
CA LYS A 407 4.74 17.68 -38.77
C LYS A 407 4.98 16.44 -37.92
N SER A 408 6.23 16.05 -37.75
CA SER A 408 6.63 14.87 -36.95
C SER A 408 6.25 15.04 -35.47
N ILE A 409 6.53 16.21 -34.89
CA ILE A 409 6.18 16.53 -33.51
C ILE A 409 4.67 16.59 -33.32
N SER A 410 3.95 17.24 -34.24
CA SER A 410 2.48 17.34 -34.21
C SER A 410 1.82 15.95 -34.27
N LEU A 411 2.28 15.09 -35.18
CA LEU A 411 1.78 13.74 -35.30
C LEU A 411 2.00 12.91 -34.01
N LEU A 412 3.20 13.01 -33.42
CA LEU A 412 3.54 12.34 -32.17
C LEU A 412 2.62 12.85 -31.04
N LEU A 413 2.45 14.15 -30.91
CA LEU A 413 1.64 14.73 -29.82
C LEU A 413 0.15 14.39 -29.97
N ILE A 414 -0.38 14.42 -31.19
CA ILE A 414 -1.77 13.99 -31.47
C ILE A 414 -1.94 12.49 -31.17
N PHE A 415 -0.97 11.65 -31.52
CA PHE A 415 -0.99 10.25 -31.14
C PHE A 415 -1.03 10.06 -29.62
N LEU A 416 -0.20 10.82 -28.86
CA LEU A 416 -0.21 10.77 -27.39
C LEU A 416 -1.54 11.26 -26.79
N VAL A 417 -2.17 12.28 -27.38
CA VAL A 417 -3.53 12.72 -27.01
C VAL A 417 -4.53 11.59 -27.24
N GLY A 418 -4.51 10.96 -28.42
CA GLY A 418 -5.39 9.83 -28.75
C GLY A 418 -5.19 8.65 -27.79
N LEU A 419 -3.95 8.35 -27.42
CA LEU A 419 -3.64 7.31 -26.45
C LEU A 419 -4.21 7.64 -25.06
N ALA A 420 -4.06 8.89 -24.61
CA ALA A 420 -4.60 9.35 -23.34
C ALA A 420 -6.14 9.30 -23.33
N LEU A 421 -6.79 9.74 -24.40
CA LEU A 421 -8.24 9.64 -24.55
C LEU A 421 -8.72 8.18 -24.50
N ARG A 422 -8.06 7.29 -25.24
CA ARG A 422 -8.38 5.85 -25.20
C ARG A 422 -8.32 5.31 -23.77
N ASN A 423 -7.28 5.66 -23.01
CA ASN A 423 -7.12 5.19 -21.64
C ASN A 423 -8.19 5.79 -20.71
N ILE A 424 -8.54 7.08 -20.86
CA ILE A 424 -9.59 7.73 -20.08
C ILE A 424 -10.97 7.10 -20.34
N PHE A 425 -11.30 6.85 -21.60
CA PHE A 425 -12.59 6.23 -21.96
C PHE A 425 -12.67 4.75 -21.57
N ARG A 426 -11.55 4.04 -21.48
CA ARG A 426 -11.52 2.66 -20.96
C ARG A 426 -11.73 2.58 -19.45
N ILE A 427 -11.43 3.67 -18.73
CA ILE A 427 -11.59 3.76 -17.28
C ILE A 427 -13.06 4.04 -16.87
N LYS A 428 -13.89 4.46 -17.80
CA LYS A 428 -15.33 4.67 -17.59
C LYS A 428 -16.14 3.48 -18.06
#